data_aae12ecf1b0496aab1d1eae5be9dcc38
#
_entry.id   aae12ecf1b0496aab1d1eae5be9dcc38
#
_cell.length_a   1.000
_cell.length_b   1.000
_cell.length_c   1.000
_cell.angle_alpha   90.00
_cell.angle_beta   90.00
_cell.angle_gamma   90.00
#
_symmetry.space_group_name_H-M   'P 1'
#
loop_
_entity.id
_entity.type
_entity.pdbx_description
1 polymer ?
#
loop_
_entity_poly.entity_id
_entity_poly.type
_entity_poly.pdbx_seq_one_letter_code
_entity_poly.pdbx_strand_id
1 'polypeptide(L)'
;MDRRHFIALAGVTVLGGSRVSAQHAGHGAPLPEAAPSLDPYARLQGGVPHHLTPEQEAQRVTDSPAPAGSQGRWVSRAALPIPRSEMAWATVLNDRMHIVGGYGEGQVDRAYHHVYDPASDRWFNAAPLPRGANHVAVAADAGRVYALGGFIEQNRNPDPNAYVYDAAADRWSPIAPLPRPRGAAAAVVLDGKIHLIGGASLPVVERASVGWHEVYDPQADRWTLAKALPGARDHVGCVAHDGVIHIIGGRFNTFEYNTNLHHVYLPAKDTWEERAPLPTSRSGHGLVVYRNRLFAMGGEAGRIEQGKPVQAKVFGQMESYDPATDTWQHHAPMPTPRHAVGATVIGDWVYVAGGGAVLGGSIQSAVHEAFTLG
;
A
#
# COMPACT_ATOMS: atom_id res chain seq x y z
N MET A 1 9.17 -32.92 -58.03
CA MET A 1 7.96 -33.61 -58.57
C MET A 1 6.75 -32.91 -57.98
N ASP A 2 6.11 -32.26 -58.86
CA ASP A 2 4.93 -31.47 -58.85
C ASP A 2 3.64 -32.29 -58.59
N ARG A 3 2.66 -31.69 -57.93
CA ARG A 3 1.25 -31.76 -58.27
C ARG A 3 0.36 -31.23 -57.16
N ARG A 4 -0.10 -30.11 -57.42
CA ARG A 4 -1.36 -29.39 -57.29
C ARG A 4 -2.61 -30.26 -57.49
N HIS A 5 -3.72 -29.74 -56.92
CA HIS A 5 -5.15 -29.72 -57.31
C HIS A 5 -6.05 -30.22 -56.16
N PHE A 6 -7.26 -29.72 -55.82
CA PHE A 6 -8.18 -28.74 -56.39
C PHE A 6 -9.26 -28.39 -55.35
N ILE A 7 -9.89 -27.28 -55.54
CA ILE A 7 -10.98 -26.67 -54.81
C ILE A 7 -12.30 -27.50 -54.91
N ALA A 8 -13.10 -27.48 -53.83
CA ALA A 8 -14.56 -27.60 -53.98
C ALA A 8 -15.24 -26.73 -52.90
N LEU A 9 -15.96 -25.70 -53.38
CA LEU A 9 -16.97 -24.96 -52.63
C LEU A 9 -18.21 -25.83 -52.46
N ALA A 10 -18.72 -25.87 -51.22
CA ALA A 10 -20.12 -26.18 -50.97
C ALA A 10 -20.66 -25.19 -49.97
N GLY A 11 -21.59 -24.36 -50.43
CA GLY A 11 -22.32 -23.43 -49.60
C GLY A 11 -23.29 -24.16 -48.68
N VAL A 12 -23.37 -23.71 -47.45
CA VAL A 12 -24.45 -24.07 -46.54
C VAL A 12 -25.03 -22.79 -45.93
N THR A 13 -26.29 -22.68 -46.10
CA THR A 13 -27.26 -21.67 -45.71
C THR A 13 -27.16 -21.34 -44.22
N VAL A 14 -27.09 -20.05 -43.95
CA VAL A 14 -27.15 -19.48 -42.58
C VAL A 14 -28.60 -19.55 -42.11
N LEU A 15 -28.87 -20.40 -41.15
CA LEU A 15 -30.05 -20.25 -40.28
C LEU A 15 -29.63 -19.40 -39.07
N GLY A 16 -30.36 -18.30 -38.89
CA GLY A 16 -30.15 -17.34 -37.83
C GLY A 16 -30.29 -17.96 -36.44
N GLY A 17 -29.19 -18.06 -35.76
CA GLY A 17 -29.16 -18.30 -34.31
C GLY A 17 -28.99 -16.96 -33.59
N SER A 18 -30.06 -16.50 -32.96
CA SER A 18 -30.05 -15.36 -32.08
C SER A 18 -28.94 -15.52 -31.04
N ARG A 19 -27.90 -14.71 -31.15
CA ARG A 19 -26.96 -14.52 -30.05
C ARG A 19 -27.71 -13.81 -28.93
N VAL A 20 -28.10 -14.54 -27.93
CA VAL A 20 -28.38 -13.96 -26.60
C VAL A 20 -27.04 -13.45 -26.08
N SER A 21 -26.78 -12.18 -26.30
CA SER A 21 -25.77 -11.46 -25.57
C SER A 21 -26.25 -11.46 -24.13
N ALA A 22 -25.58 -12.22 -23.26
CA ALA A 22 -25.66 -12.01 -21.82
C ALA A 22 -25.12 -10.60 -21.54
N GLN A 23 -26.00 -9.61 -21.61
CA GLN A 23 -25.76 -8.33 -21.00
C GLN A 23 -25.68 -8.61 -19.51
N HIS A 24 -24.46 -8.64 -18.98
CA HIS A 24 -24.26 -8.38 -17.58
C HIS A 24 -24.72 -6.94 -17.34
N ALA A 25 -25.98 -6.81 -16.99
CA ALA A 25 -26.51 -5.59 -16.42
C ALA A 25 -25.96 -5.45 -14.99
N GLY A 26 -24.70 -5.11 -14.90
CA GLY A 26 -24.12 -4.50 -13.73
C GLY A 26 -24.57 -3.04 -13.69
N HIS A 27 -25.79 -2.81 -13.24
CA HIS A 27 -26.29 -1.45 -12.98
C HIS A 27 -25.82 -0.96 -11.61
N GLY A 28 -24.52 -0.69 -11.50
CA GLY A 28 -24.11 0.44 -10.70
C GLY A 28 -24.20 1.66 -11.63
N ALA A 29 -24.95 2.71 -11.26
CA ALA A 29 -24.78 4.00 -11.90
C ALA A 29 -23.27 4.29 -11.98
N PRO A 30 -22.73 4.85 -13.09
CA PRO A 30 -21.33 5.24 -13.14
C PRO A 30 -21.09 6.07 -11.89
N LEU A 31 -20.05 5.68 -11.14
CA LEU A 31 -19.66 6.44 -9.96
C LEU A 31 -19.54 7.89 -10.41
N PRO A 32 -20.17 8.86 -9.76
CA PRO A 32 -20.05 10.25 -10.14
C PRO A 32 -18.56 10.53 -10.25
N GLU A 33 -18.14 11.04 -11.40
CA GLU A 33 -16.79 11.54 -11.61
C GLU A 33 -16.45 12.32 -10.35
N ALA A 34 -15.39 11.89 -9.64
CA ALA A 34 -15.07 12.51 -8.36
C ALA A 34 -15.09 14.00 -8.61
N ALA A 35 -15.94 14.73 -7.89
CA ALA A 35 -16.00 16.18 -8.01
C ALA A 35 -14.57 16.64 -8.05
N PRO A 36 -14.17 17.51 -9.02
CA PRO A 36 -12.80 17.89 -9.22
C PRO A 36 -12.25 18.19 -7.82
N SER A 37 -11.33 17.32 -7.40
CA SER A 37 -10.82 17.33 -6.04
C SER A 37 -10.52 18.77 -5.71
N LEU A 38 -11.03 19.27 -4.61
CA LEU A 38 -10.63 20.58 -4.06
C LEU A 38 -9.17 20.54 -3.63
N ASP A 39 -8.52 19.39 -3.86
CA ASP A 39 -7.11 19.20 -3.72
C ASP A 39 -6.37 20.11 -4.72
N PRO A 40 -5.76 21.19 -4.26
CA PRO A 40 -5.01 22.10 -5.12
C PRO A 40 -3.86 21.38 -5.83
N TYR A 41 -3.47 20.19 -5.35
CA TYR A 41 -2.37 19.38 -5.88
C TYR A 41 -2.80 18.43 -7.00
N ALA A 42 -4.08 18.08 -7.08
CA ALA A 42 -4.60 17.17 -8.13
C ALA A 42 -4.45 17.76 -9.55
N ARG A 43 -4.19 19.05 -9.67
CA ARG A 43 -4.02 19.75 -10.94
C ARG A 43 -2.57 20.02 -11.34
N LEU A 44 -1.63 19.67 -10.47
CA LEU A 44 -0.21 19.90 -10.73
C LEU A 44 0.40 18.66 -11.37
N GLN A 45 0.68 18.74 -12.65
CA GLN A 45 1.67 17.87 -13.26
C GLN A 45 3.00 18.15 -12.55
N GLY A 46 3.42 17.18 -11.69
CA GLY A 46 4.60 17.36 -10.87
C GLY A 46 4.36 17.65 -9.38
N GLY A 47 3.13 17.87 -8.97
CA GLY A 47 2.67 17.68 -7.60
C GLY A 47 3.28 18.51 -6.48
N VAL A 48 3.92 19.66 -6.76
CA VAL A 48 4.42 20.52 -5.67
C VAL A 48 3.23 21.14 -4.95
N PRO A 49 3.12 20.97 -3.62
CA PRO A 49 2.16 21.72 -2.83
C PRO A 49 2.38 23.23 -3.01
N HIS A 50 1.34 23.95 -3.41
CA HIS A 50 1.45 25.40 -3.72
C HIS A 50 1.90 26.27 -2.56
N HIS A 51 1.84 25.77 -1.35
CA HIS A 51 2.19 26.53 -0.15
C HIS A 51 3.64 26.34 0.30
N LEU A 52 4.40 25.48 -0.41
CA LEU A 52 5.81 25.23 -0.10
C LEU A 52 6.67 25.42 -1.33
N THR A 53 7.80 26.10 -1.17
CA THR A 53 8.81 26.15 -2.21
C THR A 53 9.56 24.82 -2.29
N PRO A 54 10.21 24.47 -3.42
CA PRO A 54 11.06 23.28 -3.52
C PRO A 54 12.13 23.21 -2.42
N GLU A 55 12.65 24.35 -1.99
CA GLU A 55 13.62 24.45 -0.89
C GLU A 55 12.97 24.13 0.45
N GLN A 56 11.76 24.59 0.68
CA GLN A 56 11.00 24.28 1.89
C GLN A 56 10.62 22.79 1.95
N GLU A 57 10.22 22.21 0.81
CA GLU A 57 10.00 20.77 0.71
C GLU A 57 11.29 20.00 0.93
N ALA A 58 12.41 20.43 0.36
CA ALA A 58 13.71 19.80 0.59
C ALA A 58 14.14 19.86 2.07
N GLN A 59 13.74 20.91 2.79
CA GLN A 59 14.00 21.00 4.24
C GLN A 59 13.19 20.00 5.06
N ARG A 60 12.00 19.58 4.58
CA ARG A 60 11.20 18.51 5.24
C ARG A 60 11.84 17.14 5.11
N VAL A 61 12.72 16.95 4.15
CA VAL A 61 13.47 15.70 3.98
C VAL A 61 14.63 15.60 4.96
N THR A 62 14.85 16.62 5.82
CA THR A 62 15.93 16.60 6.79
C THR A 62 15.69 15.52 7.85
N ASP A 63 16.76 14.80 8.16
CA ASP A 63 16.83 13.89 9.30
C ASP A 63 16.37 14.58 10.56
N SER A 64 15.41 13.96 11.22
CA SER A 64 15.17 14.19 12.62
C SER A 64 15.72 12.99 13.39
N PRO A 65 17.02 12.96 13.69
CA PRO A 65 17.61 11.81 14.37
C PRO A 65 16.99 11.66 15.76
N ALA A 66 16.74 10.42 16.16
CA ALA A 66 16.26 10.15 17.50
C ALA A 66 17.28 10.67 18.51
N PRO A 67 16.85 11.37 19.57
CA PRO A 67 17.73 11.78 20.67
C PRO A 67 18.44 10.58 21.30
N ALA A 68 19.64 10.79 21.82
CA ALA A 68 20.33 9.76 22.58
C ALA A 68 19.47 9.29 23.76
N GLY A 69 19.40 7.98 23.97
CA GLY A 69 18.57 7.38 25.02
C GLY A 69 17.08 7.24 24.66
N SER A 70 16.70 7.39 23.40
CA SER A 70 15.34 7.08 22.93
C SER A 70 14.91 5.68 23.32
N GLN A 71 13.67 5.56 23.77
CA GLN A 71 13.12 4.33 24.33
C GLN A 71 12.91 3.23 23.29
N GLY A 72 12.94 1.99 23.80
CA GLY A 72 12.69 0.78 23.03
C GLY A 72 13.96 0.10 22.55
N ARG A 73 13.81 -1.14 22.13
CA ARG A 73 14.92 -1.96 21.63
C ARG A 73 14.48 -2.79 20.42
N TRP A 74 15.42 -3.02 19.54
CA TRP A 74 15.26 -3.88 18.37
C TRP A 74 15.97 -5.20 18.56
N VAL A 75 15.41 -6.25 17.97
CA VAL A 75 16.02 -7.59 17.87
C VAL A 75 15.86 -8.13 16.46
N SER A 76 16.85 -8.88 15.99
CA SER A 76 16.75 -9.59 14.72
C SER A 76 15.82 -10.79 14.84
N ARG A 77 15.13 -11.12 13.75
CA ARG A 77 14.26 -12.29 13.59
C ARG A 77 14.66 -13.08 12.35
N ALA A 78 14.07 -14.26 12.18
CA ALA A 78 14.30 -15.07 11.00
C ALA A 78 14.05 -14.24 9.73
N ALA A 79 15.05 -14.17 8.86
CA ALA A 79 15.00 -13.38 7.64
C ALA A 79 13.87 -13.83 6.72
N LEU A 80 13.28 -12.89 5.98
CA LEU A 80 12.31 -13.20 4.92
C LEU A 80 12.93 -14.17 3.92
N PRO A 81 12.26 -15.28 3.54
CA PRO A 81 12.86 -16.33 2.72
C PRO A 81 13.40 -15.86 1.37
N ILE A 82 12.77 -14.83 0.80
CA ILE A 82 13.17 -14.21 -0.47
C ILE A 82 13.19 -12.70 -0.27
N PRO A 83 14.32 -12.02 -0.53
CA PRO A 83 14.38 -10.56 -0.46
C PRO A 83 13.32 -9.93 -1.33
N ARG A 84 12.56 -8.97 -0.79
CA ARG A 84 11.52 -8.24 -1.51
C ARG A 84 11.43 -6.80 -1.06
N SER A 85 11.01 -5.94 -1.98
CA SER A 85 10.60 -4.56 -1.73
C SER A 85 9.21 -4.32 -2.31
N GLU A 86 8.65 -3.15 -2.05
CA GLU A 86 7.35 -2.72 -2.58
C GLU A 86 6.22 -3.75 -2.34
N MET A 87 6.28 -4.42 -1.19
CA MET A 87 5.20 -5.31 -0.74
C MET A 87 3.99 -4.50 -0.28
N ALA A 88 4.21 -3.23 -0.11
CA ALA A 88 3.33 -2.18 0.33
C ALA A 88 2.94 -2.26 1.80
N TRP A 89 2.38 -3.36 2.28
CA TRP A 89 1.98 -3.53 3.66
C TRP A 89 2.01 -5.00 4.05
N ALA A 90 1.91 -5.25 5.36
CA ALA A 90 1.64 -6.56 5.90
C ALA A 90 0.35 -6.51 6.72
N THR A 91 -0.21 -7.67 7.00
CA THR A 91 -1.38 -7.80 7.86
C THR A 91 -1.23 -8.96 8.82
N VAL A 92 -2.04 -9.00 9.86
CA VAL A 92 -2.05 -10.09 10.85
C VAL A 92 -3.31 -10.91 10.71
N LEU A 93 -3.12 -12.22 10.63
CA LEU A 93 -4.21 -13.19 10.72
C LEU A 93 -3.78 -14.36 11.60
N ASN A 94 -4.58 -14.72 12.60
CA ASN A 94 -4.30 -15.82 13.54
C ASN A 94 -2.90 -15.70 14.20
N ASP A 95 -2.57 -14.52 14.72
CA ASP A 95 -1.28 -14.19 15.34
C ASP A 95 -0.06 -14.46 14.46
N ARG A 96 -0.23 -14.38 13.14
CA ARG A 96 0.82 -14.53 12.14
C ARG A 96 0.84 -13.33 11.20
N MET A 97 2.05 -12.93 10.80
CA MET A 97 2.26 -11.86 9.82
C MET A 97 2.18 -12.43 8.42
N HIS A 98 1.31 -11.85 7.60
CA HIS A 98 1.15 -12.18 6.19
C HIS A 98 1.75 -11.08 5.31
N ILE A 99 2.64 -11.47 4.38
CA ILE A 99 3.25 -10.59 3.37
C ILE A 99 2.99 -11.17 1.99
N VAL A 100 2.41 -10.39 1.10
CA VAL A 100 2.06 -10.82 -0.25
C VAL A 100 2.64 -9.90 -1.32
N GLY A 101 2.95 -10.44 -2.49
CA GLY A 101 3.42 -9.68 -3.65
C GLY A 101 4.78 -9.01 -3.45
N GLY A 102 4.95 -7.87 -4.12
CA GLY A 102 6.16 -7.04 -4.10
C GLY A 102 7.14 -7.35 -5.23
N TYR A 103 8.24 -6.60 -5.25
CA TYR A 103 9.36 -6.85 -6.17
C TYR A 103 10.31 -7.90 -5.61
N GLY A 104 10.66 -8.87 -6.45
CA GLY A 104 11.85 -9.68 -6.27
C GLY A 104 13.04 -9.11 -7.04
N GLU A 105 14.10 -9.91 -7.19
CA GLU A 105 15.29 -9.55 -7.95
C GLU A 105 14.93 -9.00 -9.33
N GLY A 106 15.62 -7.91 -9.73
CA GLY A 106 15.38 -7.22 -11.00
C GLY A 106 14.08 -6.42 -11.04
N GLN A 107 13.48 -6.10 -9.89
CA GLN A 107 12.18 -5.42 -9.77
C GLN A 107 11.05 -6.16 -10.51
N VAL A 108 11.09 -7.50 -10.52
CA VAL A 108 10.07 -8.33 -11.14
C VAL A 108 8.93 -8.54 -10.13
N ASP A 109 7.69 -8.30 -10.58
CA ASP A 109 6.48 -8.56 -9.79
C ASP A 109 6.41 -10.00 -9.33
N ARG A 110 6.12 -10.21 -8.06
CA ARG A 110 6.04 -11.54 -7.46
C ARG A 110 4.66 -11.81 -6.90
N ALA A 111 4.30 -13.09 -6.93
CA ALA A 111 3.04 -13.59 -6.38
C ALA A 111 3.21 -14.22 -4.99
N TYR A 112 4.42 -14.17 -4.41
CA TYR A 112 4.71 -14.83 -3.15
C TYR A 112 3.78 -14.40 -2.02
N HIS A 113 3.34 -15.39 -1.25
CA HIS A 113 2.65 -15.21 0.02
C HIS A 113 3.45 -15.93 1.10
N HIS A 114 4.12 -15.17 1.93
CA HIS A 114 4.86 -15.70 3.07
C HIS A 114 4.15 -15.36 4.37
N VAL A 115 4.15 -16.31 5.28
CA VAL A 115 3.52 -16.20 6.60
C VAL A 115 4.58 -16.40 7.67
N TYR A 116 4.77 -15.43 8.53
CA TYR A 116 5.69 -15.53 9.66
C TYR A 116 4.93 -15.92 10.94
N ASP A 117 5.45 -16.91 11.62
CA ASP A 117 4.99 -17.35 12.93
C ASP A 117 5.99 -16.90 14.01
N PRO A 118 5.65 -15.93 14.84
CA PRO A 118 6.55 -15.43 15.88
C PRO A 118 6.82 -16.44 16.99
N ALA A 119 5.93 -17.39 17.22
CA ALA A 119 6.12 -18.41 18.27
C ALA A 119 7.27 -19.37 17.92
N SER A 120 7.45 -19.70 16.66
CA SER A 120 8.53 -20.57 16.17
C SER A 120 9.71 -19.78 15.55
N ASP A 121 9.59 -18.48 15.39
CA ASP A 121 10.52 -17.61 14.62
C ASP A 121 10.80 -18.18 13.22
N ARG A 122 9.74 -18.54 12.47
CA ARG A 122 9.85 -19.17 11.14
C ARG A 122 8.88 -18.58 10.14
N TRP A 123 9.30 -18.64 8.87
CA TRP A 123 8.49 -18.32 7.72
C TRP A 123 7.95 -19.59 7.06
N PHE A 124 6.72 -19.49 6.57
CA PHE A 124 6.04 -20.53 5.80
C PHE A 124 5.55 -19.97 4.48
N ASN A 125 5.47 -20.80 3.46
CA ASN A 125 4.81 -20.48 2.22
C ASN A 125 3.31 -20.75 2.37
N ALA A 126 2.50 -19.82 1.89
CA ALA A 126 1.06 -20.01 1.68
C ALA A 126 0.77 -19.94 0.17
N ALA A 127 -0.45 -20.29 -0.24
CA ALA A 127 -0.85 -20.22 -1.63
C ALA A 127 -0.53 -18.83 -2.21
N PRO A 128 0.20 -18.74 -3.33
CA PRO A 128 0.59 -17.48 -3.92
C PRO A 128 -0.64 -16.72 -4.44
N LEU A 129 -0.51 -15.39 -4.58
CA LEU A 129 -1.50 -14.58 -5.31
C LEU A 129 -1.75 -15.19 -6.71
N PRO A 130 -2.97 -15.10 -7.24
CA PRO A 130 -3.27 -15.57 -8.59
C PRO A 130 -2.44 -14.89 -9.68
N ARG A 131 -1.92 -13.70 -9.40
CA ARG A 131 -1.05 -12.92 -10.27
C ARG A 131 0.04 -12.21 -9.47
N GLY A 132 1.26 -12.15 -10.02
CA GLY A 132 2.32 -11.33 -9.49
C GLY A 132 1.96 -9.84 -9.58
N ALA A 133 2.11 -9.13 -8.47
CA ALA A 133 1.86 -7.70 -8.37
C ALA A 133 2.73 -7.07 -7.29
N ASN A 134 2.96 -5.77 -7.39
CA ASN A 134 3.65 -4.95 -6.40
C ASN A 134 2.71 -3.86 -5.88
N HIS A 135 3.06 -3.22 -4.76
CA HIS A 135 2.25 -2.16 -4.13
C HIS A 135 0.78 -2.57 -3.88
N VAL A 136 0.57 -3.85 -3.56
CA VAL A 136 -0.76 -4.42 -3.28
C VAL A 136 -1.21 -3.99 -1.90
N ALA A 137 -2.37 -3.36 -1.78
CA ALA A 137 -2.94 -3.05 -0.48
C ALA A 137 -3.48 -4.33 0.17
N VAL A 138 -3.18 -4.55 1.46
CA VAL A 138 -3.61 -5.73 2.20
C VAL A 138 -4.32 -5.36 3.50
N ALA A 139 -5.34 -6.14 3.84
CA ALA A 139 -6.04 -6.06 5.11
C ALA A 139 -6.48 -7.46 5.55
N ALA A 140 -6.73 -7.65 6.85
CA ALA A 140 -7.29 -8.92 7.34
C ALA A 140 -8.53 -8.66 8.18
N ASP A 141 -9.55 -9.45 7.95
CA ASP A 141 -10.81 -9.43 8.71
C ASP A 141 -11.47 -10.81 8.70
N ALA A 142 -12.15 -11.14 9.79
CA ALA A 142 -13.00 -12.32 9.92
C ALA A 142 -12.33 -13.63 9.41
N GLY A 143 -11.05 -13.86 9.74
CA GLY A 143 -10.33 -15.08 9.36
C GLY A 143 -9.81 -15.09 7.93
N ARG A 144 -9.80 -13.97 7.23
CA ARG A 144 -9.41 -13.82 5.82
C ARG A 144 -8.41 -12.71 5.62
N VAL A 145 -7.58 -12.84 4.57
CA VAL A 145 -6.71 -11.77 4.08
C VAL A 145 -7.24 -11.28 2.73
N TYR A 146 -7.30 -9.98 2.57
CA TYR A 146 -7.70 -9.30 1.34
C TYR A 146 -6.49 -8.67 0.67
N ALA A 147 -6.34 -8.86 -0.64
CA ALA A 147 -5.32 -8.26 -1.48
C ALA A 147 -6.02 -7.43 -2.57
N LEU A 148 -5.76 -6.13 -2.60
CA LEU A 148 -6.54 -5.16 -3.33
C LEU A 148 -5.66 -4.35 -4.28
N GLY A 149 -5.90 -4.46 -5.59
CA GLY A 149 -5.19 -3.71 -6.61
C GLY A 149 -3.68 -3.96 -6.61
N GLY A 150 -2.92 -2.89 -6.68
CA GLY A 150 -1.48 -2.89 -6.87
C GLY A 150 -1.10 -2.49 -8.29
N PHE A 151 0.16 -2.67 -8.63
CA PHE A 151 0.67 -2.54 -9.99
C PHE A 151 1.15 -3.87 -10.52
N ILE A 152 1.04 -4.04 -11.83
CA ILE A 152 1.47 -5.21 -12.58
C ILE A 152 2.40 -4.77 -13.72
N GLU A 153 3.10 -5.74 -14.33
CA GLU A 153 4.03 -5.48 -15.44
C GLU A 153 5.11 -4.45 -15.05
N GLN A 154 5.69 -4.65 -13.87
CA GLN A 154 6.74 -3.78 -13.34
C GLN A 154 6.29 -2.32 -13.22
N ASN A 155 5.17 -2.09 -12.54
CA ASN A 155 4.62 -0.76 -12.29
C ASN A 155 4.04 -0.04 -13.53
N ARG A 156 3.81 -0.77 -14.62
CA ARG A 156 3.29 -0.17 -15.86
C ARG A 156 1.79 0.05 -15.80
N ASN A 157 1.06 -0.89 -15.19
CA ASN A 157 -0.40 -0.85 -15.18
C ASN A 157 -0.95 -1.01 -13.75
N PRO A 158 -1.87 -0.15 -13.32
CA PRO A 158 -2.63 -0.38 -12.09
C PRO A 158 -3.59 -1.56 -12.29
N ASP A 159 -3.62 -2.48 -11.31
CA ASP A 159 -4.46 -3.68 -11.36
C ASP A 159 -5.84 -3.40 -10.74
N PRO A 160 -6.96 -3.68 -11.43
CA PRO A 160 -8.29 -3.62 -10.84
C PRO A 160 -8.62 -4.83 -9.97
N ASN A 161 -7.87 -5.93 -10.07
CA ASN A 161 -8.23 -7.17 -9.41
C ASN A 161 -8.14 -7.07 -7.88
N ALA A 162 -9.05 -7.76 -7.23
CA ALA A 162 -9.10 -7.92 -5.79
C ALA A 162 -9.33 -9.39 -5.45
N TYR A 163 -8.69 -9.84 -4.39
CA TYR A 163 -8.73 -11.24 -3.99
C TYR A 163 -8.93 -11.37 -2.48
N VAL A 164 -9.56 -12.46 -2.07
CA VAL A 164 -9.66 -12.89 -0.69
C VAL A 164 -8.97 -14.23 -0.51
N TYR A 165 -8.13 -14.34 0.52
CA TYR A 165 -7.47 -15.57 0.95
C TYR A 165 -8.22 -16.20 2.10
N ASP A 166 -8.57 -17.45 1.95
CA ASP A 166 -9.09 -18.31 2.99
C ASP A 166 -7.93 -19.13 3.60
N ALA A 167 -7.58 -18.85 4.84
CA ALA A 167 -6.45 -19.49 5.50
C ALA A 167 -6.70 -20.97 5.82
N ALA A 168 -7.96 -21.38 6.01
CA ALA A 168 -8.31 -22.77 6.25
C ALA A 168 -8.20 -23.64 4.98
N ALA A 169 -8.53 -23.04 3.83
CA ALA A 169 -8.45 -23.69 2.52
C ALA A 169 -7.11 -23.50 1.83
N ASP A 170 -6.23 -22.64 2.35
CA ASP A 170 -4.98 -22.18 1.71
C ASP A 170 -5.21 -21.77 0.25
N ARG A 171 -6.17 -20.89 0.01
CA ARG A 171 -6.58 -20.53 -1.35
C ARG A 171 -7.04 -19.09 -1.48
N TRP A 172 -6.65 -18.45 -2.58
CA TRP A 172 -7.17 -17.17 -3.04
C TRP A 172 -8.40 -17.34 -3.94
N SER A 173 -9.36 -16.47 -3.80
CA SER A 173 -10.54 -16.37 -4.67
C SER A 173 -10.76 -14.91 -5.07
N PRO A 174 -11.22 -14.63 -6.32
CA PRO A 174 -11.54 -13.27 -6.73
C PRO A 174 -12.77 -12.75 -5.97
N ILE A 175 -12.78 -11.45 -5.74
CA ILE A 175 -13.91 -10.69 -5.22
C ILE A 175 -14.21 -9.52 -6.16
N ALA A 176 -15.24 -8.72 -5.88
CA ALA A 176 -15.58 -7.56 -6.70
C ALA A 176 -14.34 -6.69 -6.96
N PRO A 177 -14.00 -6.42 -8.23
CA PRO A 177 -12.80 -5.65 -8.58
C PRO A 177 -12.91 -4.20 -8.11
N LEU A 178 -11.76 -3.54 -8.00
CA LEU A 178 -11.70 -2.12 -7.67
C LEU A 178 -12.47 -1.30 -8.70
N PRO A 179 -13.34 -0.38 -8.28
CA PRO A 179 -14.03 0.52 -9.21
C PRO A 179 -13.05 1.39 -10.00
N ARG A 180 -11.94 1.76 -9.36
CA ARG A 180 -10.88 2.58 -9.94
C ARG A 180 -9.52 1.93 -9.69
N PRO A 181 -8.87 1.35 -10.72
CA PRO A 181 -7.61 0.64 -10.58
C PRO A 181 -6.49 1.53 -10.03
N ARG A 182 -5.74 1.06 -9.05
CA ARG A 182 -4.59 1.75 -8.47
C ARG A 182 -3.69 0.85 -7.66
N GLY A 183 -2.44 1.25 -7.51
CA GLY A 183 -1.49 0.66 -6.58
C GLY A 183 -1.05 1.68 -5.53
N ALA A 184 -0.24 1.23 -4.58
CA ALA A 184 0.29 2.06 -3.48
C ALA A 184 -0.81 2.79 -2.66
N ALA A 185 -2.04 2.29 -2.72
CA ALA A 185 -3.14 2.67 -1.83
C ALA A 185 -2.98 1.94 -0.49
N ALA A 186 -3.51 2.51 0.57
CA ALA A 186 -3.55 1.85 1.86
C ALA A 186 -4.92 1.20 2.11
N ALA A 187 -4.91 0.02 2.73
CA ALA A 187 -6.13 -0.67 3.14
C ALA A 187 -6.17 -0.83 4.65
N VAL A 188 -7.33 -0.63 5.24
CA VAL A 188 -7.58 -0.81 6.66
C VAL A 188 -9.00 -1.29 6.91
N VAL A 189 -9.18 -2.12 7.94
CA VAL A 189 -10.51 -2.58 8.37
C VAL A 189 -11.05 -1.63 9.44
N LEU A 190 -12.28 -1.20 9.26
CA LEU A 190 -13.06 -0.49 10.28
C LEU A 190 -14.50 -0.97 10.21
N ASP A 191 -15.07 -1.36 11.35
CA ASP A 191 -16.45 -1.84 11.49
C ASP A 191 -16.82 -2.96 10.48
N GLY A 192 -15.91 -3.93 10.27
CA GLY A 192 -16.11 -5.06 9.37
C GLY A 192 -16.15 -4.69 7.88
N LYS A 193 -15.71 -3.49 7.52
CA LYS A 193 -15.54 -3.03 6.15
C LYS A 193 -14.10 -2.67 5.86
N ILE A 194 -13.70 -2.79 4.60
CA ILE A 194 -12.32 -2.49 4.19
C ILE A 194 -12.31 -1.16 3.46
N HIS A 195 -11.62 -0.21 4.04
CA HIS A 195 -11.38 1.12 3.47
C HIS A 195 -10.10 1.08 2.64
N LEU A 196 -10.20 1.45 1.35
CA LEU A 196 -9.07 1.58 0.43
C LEU A 196 -8.89 3.05 0.10
N ILE A 197 -7.76 3.64 0.50
CA ILE A 197 -7.60 5.09 0.56
C ILE A 197 -6.31 5.51 -0.14
N GLY A 198 -6.40 6.60 -0.94
CA GLY A 198 -5.27 7.15 -1.67
C GLY A 198 -4.74 6.22 -2.75
N GLY A 199 -3.43 6.25 -2.95
CA GLY A 199 -2.73 5.46 -3.96
C GLY A 199 -2.38 6.25 -5.20
N ALA A 200 -1.88 5.54 -6.21
CA ALA A 200 -1.55 6.11 -7.51
C ALA A 200 -2.24 5.34 -8.64
N SER A 201 -2.83 6.06 -9.56
CA SER A 201 -3.35 5.56 -10.82
C SER A 201 -2.37 5.86 -11.95
N LEU A 202 -2.62 5.32 -13.15
CA LEU A 202 -1.81 5.46 -14.34
C LEU A 202 -0.43 4.76 -14.24
N PRO A 203 0.19 4.47 -15.40
CA PRO A 203 1.54 3.92 -15.46
C PRO A 203 2.57 4.81 -14.77
N VAL A 204 3.69 4.23 -14.37
CA VAL A 204 4.77 4.94 -13.64
C VAL A 204 5.26 6.21 -14.33
N VAL A 205 5.22 6.25 -15.65
CA VAL A 205 5.66 7.41 -16.46
C VAL A 205 4.67 8.58 -16.43
N GLU A 206 3.42 8.32 -16.05
CA GLU A 206 2.32 9.29 -15.98
C GLU A 206 1.66 9.26 -14.60
N ARG A 207 2.34 8.70 -13.60
CA ARG A 207 1.79 8.45 -12.28
C ARG A 207 1.11 9.69 -11.71
N ALA A 208 -0.11 9.48 -11.25
CA ALA A 208 -0.88 10.48 -10.55
C ALA A 208 -1.35 9.92 -9.20
N SER A 209 -0.97 10.56 -8.12
CA SER A 209 -1.55 10.27 -6.80
C SER A 209 -3.01 10.66 -6.79
N VAL A 210 -3.83 9.86 -6.12
CA VAL A 210 -5.27 10.05 -6.04
C VAL A 210 -5.73 10.11 -4.58
N GLY A 211 -6.77 10.89 -4.33
CA GLY A 211 -7.40 10.98 -3.01
C GLY A 211 -8.61 10.03 -2.87
N TRP A 212 -8.77 9.06 -3.73
CA TRP A 212 -9.93 8.18 -3.74
C TRP A 212 -10.06 7.41 -2.43
N HIS A 213 -11.27 7.36 -1.92
CA HIS A 213 -11.64 6.59 -0.75
C HIS A 213 -12.84 5.73 -1.10
N GLU A 214 -12.63 4.44 -1.14
CA GLU A 214 -13.64 3.43 -1.44
C GLU A 214 -13.71 2.43 -0.30
N VAL A 215 -14.92 1.96 -0.03
CA VAL A 215 -15.22 1.07 1.08
C VAL A 215 -15.80 -0.22 0.52
N TYR A 216 -15.13 -1.32 0.74
CA TYR A 216 -15.58 -2.65 0.38
C TYR A 216 -16.35 -3.29 1.53
N ASP A 217 -17.54 -3.80 1.21
CA ASP A 217 -18.36 -4.59 2.11
C ASP A 217 -18.19 -6.09 1.78
N PRO A 218 -17.49 -6.86 2.63
CA PRO A 218 -17.25 -8.28 2.38
C PRO A 218 -18.52 -9.15 2.37
N GLN A 219 -19.58 -8.72 3.03
CA GLN A 219 -20.85 -9.47 3.07
C GLN A 219 -21.65 -9.28 1.79
N ALA A 220 -21.60 -8.09 1.22
CA ALA A 220 -22.33 -7.75 0.02
C ALA A 220 -21.50 -7.92 -1.28
N ASP A 221 -20.21 -8.20 -1.16
CA ASP A 221 -19.22 -8.23 -2.27
C ASP A 221 -19.35 -6.99 -3.16
N ARG A 222 -19.33 -5.81 -2.57
CA ARG A 222 -19.49 -4.55 -3.32
C ARG A 222 -18.72 -3.38 -2.71
N TRP A 223 -18.42 -2.42 -3.56
CA TRP A 223 -17.77 -1.16 -3.21
C TRP A 223 -18.77 0.00 -3.09
N THR A 224 -18.50 0.91 -2.19
CA THR A 224 -19.17 2.20 -2.05
C THR A 224 -18.14 3.30 -1.95
N LEU A 225 -18.53 4.55 -2.19
CA LEU A 225 -17.65 5.72 -2.06
C LEU A 225 -17.77 6.31 -0.66
N ALA A 226 -16.66 6.86 -0.18
CA ALA A 226 -16.59 7.74 0.98
C ALA A 226 -15.87 9.03 0.60
N LYS A 227 -15.84 10.00 1.52
CA LYS A 227 -15.20 11.30 1.33
C LYS A 227 -13.73 11.11 0.97
N ALA A 228 -13.33 11.67 -0.17
CA ALA A 228 -11.96 11.60 -0.66
C ALA A 228 -10.96 12.18 0.35
N LEU A 229 -9.77 11.57 0.42
CA LEU A 229 -8.64 12.04 1.22
C LEU A 229 -8.21 13.43 0.76
N PRO A 230 -8.14 14.43 1.62
CA PRO A 230 -7.56 15.72 1.30
C PRO A 230 -6.06 15.57 1.01
N GLY A 231 -5.56 16.21 -0.05
CA GLY A 231 -4.18 16.02 -0.49
C GLY A 231 -3.96 14.61 -1.03
N ALA A 232 -4.30 14.41 -2.32
CA ALA A 232 -4.14 13.14 -3.04
C ALA A 232 -2.71 12.62 -2.94
N ARG A 233 -2.49 11.44 -2.34
CA ARG A 233 -1.14 10.89 -2.09
C ARG A 233 -1.13 9.38 -2.12
N ASP A 234 0.04 8.88 -2.41
CA ASP A 234 0.37 7.46 -2.40
C ASP A 234 1.46 7.13 -1.37
N HIS A 235 1.71 5.84 -1.12
CA HIS A 235 2.71 5.34 -0.17
C HIS A 235 2.51 5.87 1.26
N VAL A 236 1.27 6.05 1.65
CA VAL A 236 0.87 6.55 2.97
C VAL A 236 0.90 5.46 4.03
N GLY A 237 1.15 5.82 5.28
CA GLY A 237 0.81 4.98 6.43
C GLY A 237 -0.69 5.08 6.73
N CYS A 238 -1.32 3.94 7.07
CA CYS A 238 -2.75 3.88 7.39
C CYS A 238 -3.02 2.90 8.52
N VAL A 239 -3.79 3.34 9.51
CA VAL A 239 -4.30 2.49 10.59
C VAL A 239 -5.68 2.94 11.03
N ALA A 240 -6.49 2.00 11.50
CA ALA A 240 -7.70 2.31 12.28
C ALA A 240 -7.37 2.28 13.78
N HIS A 241 -7.82 3.28 14.50
CA HIS A 241 -7.63 3.39 15.94
C HIS A 241 -8.78 4.20 16.54
N ASP A 242 -9.36 3.71 17.64
CA ASP A 242 -10.46 4.35 18.36
C ASP A 242 -11.65 4.77 17.46
N GLY A 243 -12.02 3.91 16.50
CA GLY A 243 -13.17 4.13 15.61
C GLY A 243 -12.95 5.16 14.51
N VAL A 244 -11.72 5.60 14.28
CA VAL A 244 -11.33 6.52 13.19
C VAL A 244 -10.17 5.95 12.38
N ILE A 245 -9.92 6.50 11.17
CA ILE A 245 -8.81 6.07 10.32
C ILE A 245 -7.79 7.20 10.23
N HIS A 246 -6.54 6.89 10.54
CA HIS A 246 -5.40 7.79 10.42
C HIS A 246 -4.66 7.52 9.11
N ILE A 247 -4.40 8.59 8.32
CA ILE A 247 -3.56 8.58 7.12
C ILE A 247 -2.42 9.56 7.35
N ILE A 248 -1.19 9.03 7.34
CA ILE A 248 0.00 9.77 7.75
C ILE A 248 1.06 9.72 6.66
N GLY A 249 1.72 10.86 6.39
CA GLY A 249 2.81 10.97 5.43
C GLY A 249 2.40 10.63 4.00
N GLY A 250 3.28 9.97 3.27
CA GLY A 250 3.11 9.66 1.86
C GLY A 250 3.76 10.69 0.94
N ARG A 251 3.42 10.66 -0.34
CA ARG A 251 3.99 11.55 -1.34
C ARG A 251 2.96 11.95 -2.40
N PHE A 252 3.24 13.05 -3.09
CA PHE A 252 2.52 13.52 -4.26
C PHE A 252 3.27 13.10 -5.51
N ASN A 253 2.77 12.12 -6.25
CA ASN A 253 3.26 11.58 -7.52
C ASN A 253 4.67 10.98 -7.47
N THR A 254 5.65 11.64 -6.86
CA THR A 254 7.05 11.18 -6.80
C THR A 254 7.65 11.35 -5.40
N PHE A 255 8.73 10.66 -5.12
CA PHE A 255 9.44 10.75 -3.82
C PHE A 255 10.16 12.10 -3.58
N GLU A 256 10.14 13.01 -4.55
CA GLU A 256 10.58 14.40 -4.36
C GLU A 256 9.61 15.18 -3.47
N TYR A 257 8.33 14.81 -3.52
CA TYR A 257 7.26 15.54 -2.88
C TYR A 257 6.66 14.74 -1.71
N ASN A 258 7.52 14.28 -0.83
CA ASN A 258 7.10 13.66 0.41
C ASN A 258 6.40 14.68 1.30
N THR A 259 5.41 14.19 2.03
CA THR A 259 4.64 15.01 2.96
C THR A 259 4.65 14.44 4.36
N ASN A 260 4.39 15.28 5.34
CA ASN A 260 4.18 14.92 6.73
C ASN A 260 2.72 15.07 7.18
N LEU A 261 1.80 15.28 6.25
CA LEU A 261 0.39 15.47 6.54
C LEU A 261 -0.17 14.29 7.35
N HIS A 262 -0.95 14.62 8.36
CA HIS A 262 -1.69 13.67 9.16
C HIS A 262 -3.18 14.02 9.09
N HIS A 263 -3.95 13.19 8.42
CA HIS A 263 -5.40 13.33 8.32
C HIS A 263 -6.09 12.18 9.04
N VAL A 264 -7.21 12.49 9.67
CA VAL A 264 -8.06 11.53 10.37
C VAL A 264 -9.45 11.54 9.75
N TYR A 265 -9.90 10.37 9.30
CA TYR A 265 -11.24 10.18 8.79
C TYR A 265 -12.22 9.83 9.90
N LEU A 266 -13.31 10.57 9.97
CA LEU A 266 -14.41 10.39 10.92
C LEU A 266 -15.59 9.71 10.20
N PRO A 267 -15.76 8.39 10.31
CA PRO A 267 -16.74 7.66 9.51
C PRO A 267 -18.18 8.08 9.80
N ALA A 268 -18.51 8.42 11.05
CA ALA A 268 -19.85 8.87 11.43
C ALA A 268 -20.29 10.18 10.76
N LYS A 269 -19.33 10.99 10.28
CA LYS A 269 -19.57 12.29 9.63
C LYS A 269 -19.21 12.27 8.15
N ASP A 270 -18.53 11.23 7.67
CA ASP A 270 -17.89 11.18 6.34
C ASP A 270 -17.03 12.43 6.08
N THR A 271 -16.14 12.78 7.02
CA THR A 271 -15.27 13.95 6.94
C THR A 271 -13.86 13.65 7.40
N TRP A 272 -12.92 14.53 7.01
CA TRP A 272 -11.52 14.49 7.40
C TRP A 272 -11.17 15.67 8.32
N GLU A 273 -10.30 15.43 9.28
CA GLU A 273 -9.68 16.44 10.15
C GLU A 273 -8.15 16.30 10.09
N GLU A 274 -7.45 17.40 10.32
CA GLU A 274 -5.98 17.42 10.44
C GLU A 274 -5.57 17.21 11.89
N ARG A 275 -4.38 16.60 12.06
CA ARG A 275 -3.70 16.38 13.35
C ARG A 275 -2.24 16.80 13.24
N ALA A 276 -1.53 16.81 14.38
CA ALA A 276 -0.12 17.14 14.43
C ALA A 276 0.65 16.33 13.37
N PRO A 277 1.41 17.01 12.49
CA PRO A 277 2.08 16.38 11.37
C PRO A 277 3.22 15.47 11.82
N LEU A 278 3.53 14.43 11.02
CA LEU A 278 4.67 13.55 11.23
C LEU A 278 5.97 14.40 11.28
N PRO A 279 6.86 14.21 12.30
CA PRO A 279 8.08 15.02 12.42
C PRO A 279 9.01 14.91 11.19
N THR A 280 9.09 13.73 10.57
CA THR A 280 9.90 13.47 9.37
C THR A 280 9.01 13.23 8.17
N SER A 281 9.05 14.09 7.18
CA SER A 281 8.35 13.93 5.89
C SER A 281 8.88 12.70 5.15
N ARG A 282 8.02 11.71 4.88
CA ARG A 282 8.45 10.47 4.22
C ARG A 282 7.29 9.68 3.63
N SER A 283 7.61 8.86 2.65
CA SER A 283 6.69 7.90 2.03
C SER A 283 7.19 6.46 2.19
N GLY A 284 6.34 5.49 1.95
CA GLY A 284 6.72 4.07 2.04
C GLY A 284 7.16 3.62 3.43
N HIS A 285 6.73 4.31 4.48
CA HIS A 285 6.98 3.94 5.86
C HIS A 285 5.94 2.93 6.35
N GLY A 286 6.32 2.10 7.33
CA GLY A 286 5.38 1.28 8.07
C GLY A 286 4.60 2.13 9.08
N LEU A 287 3.32 1.80 9.31
CA LEU A 287 2.49 2.40 10.35
C LEU A 287 1.69 1.32 11.05
N VAL A 288 1.74 1.31 12.37
CA VAL A 288 1.03 0.32 13.20
C VAL A 288 0.47 0.97 14.47
N VAL A 289 -0.56 0.34 15.05
CA VAL A 289 -1.02 0.68 16.40
C VAL A 289 -0.31 -0.23 17.41
N TYR A 290 0.44 0.36 18.34
CA TYR A 290 1.12 -0.36 19.39
C TYR A 290 1.01 0.39 20.72
N ARG A 291 0.54 -0.31 21.77
CA ARG A 291 0.31 0.28 23.11
C ARG A 291 -0.47 1.60 23.06
N ASN A 292 -1.58 1.60 22.34
CA ASN A 292 -2.49 2.74 22.19
C ASN A 292 -1.88 4.00 21.56
N ARG A 293 -0.79 3.84 20.78
CA ARG A 293 -0.13 4.90 20.00
C ARG A 293 0.10 4.44 18.59
N LEU A 294 0.25 5.38 17.66
CA LEU A 294 0.53 5.09 16.25
C LEU A 294 2.04 5.20 16.00
N PHE A 295 2.67 4.10 15.64
CA PHE A 295 4.11 4.04 15.40
C PHE A 295 4.41 4.04 13.91
N ALA A 296 5.14 5.07 13.46
CA ALA A 296 5.64 5.23 12.09
C ALA A 296 7.13 4.89 12.04
N MET A 297 7.55 4.01 11.10
CA MET A 297 8.94 3.54 11.02
C MET A 297 9.43 3.40 9.58
N GLY A 298 10.72 3.71 9.36
CA GLY A 298 11.33 3.61 8.04
C GLY A 298 10.82 4.63 7.06
N GLY A 299 10.86 4.30 5.76
CA GLY A 299 10.41 5.16 4.67
C GLY A 299 11.56 5.69 3.81
N GLU A 300 11.22 6.46 2.80
CA GLU A 300 12.17 7.02 1.84
C GLU A 300 11.89 8.48 1.54
N ALA A 301 12.93 9.18 1.06
CA ALA A 301 12.84 10.49 0.46
C ALA A 301 13.99 10.70 -0.53
N GLY A 302 13.84 11.61 -1.48
CA GLY A 302 14.88 11.95 -2.43
C GLY A 302 14.36 12.58 -3.70
N ARG A 303 15.28 12.85 -4.63
CA ARG A 303 14.98 13.38 -5.96
C ARG A 303 15.68 12.55 -7.03
N ILE A 304 15.16 12.61 -8.24
CA ILE A 304 15.81 12.06 -9.42
C ILE A 304 16.21 13.24 -10.32
N GLU A 305 17.50 13.44 -10.51
CA GLU A 305 18.03 14.43 -11.45
C GLU A 305 18.79 13.71 -12.56
N GLN A 306 18.44 13.98 -13.81
CA GLN A 306 19.05 13.33 -14.99
C GLN A 306 19.10 11.80 -14.87
N GLY A 307 18.04 11.18 -14.34
CA GLY A 307 17.94 9.74 -14.16
C GLY A 307 18.78 9.15 -13.01
N LYS A 308 19.38 10.01 -12.16
CA LYS A 308 20.18 9.57 -11.01
C LYS A 308 19.53 10.03 -9.69
N PRO A 309 19.52 9.18 -8.66
CA PRO A 309 19.09 9.58 -7.33
C PRO A 309 20.02 10.64 -6.75
N VAL A 310 19.44 11.76 -6.29
CA VAL A 310 20.15 12.81 -5.54
C VAL A 310 19.41 13.06 -4.23
N GLN A 311 20.16 13.41 -3.18
CA GLN A 311 19.61 13.53 -1.83
C GLN A 311 18.76 12.31 -1.43
N ALA A 312 19.09 11.15 -1.99
CA ALA A 312 18.40 9.91 -1.73
C ALA A 312 18.61 9.47 -0.29
N LYS A 313 17.53 9.15 0.38
CA LYS A 313 17.52 8.75 1.77
C LYS A 313 16.55 7.62 2.02
N VAL A 314 16.97 6.69 2.83
CA VAL A 314 16.12 5.65 3.41
C VAL A 314 16.20 5.81 4.92
N PHE A 315 15.04 5.95 5.56
CA PHE A 315 14.95 6.31 6.96
C PHE A 315 14.99 5.09 7.88
N GLY A 316 15.68 5.26 9.01
CA GLY A 316 15.57 4.37 10.16
C GLY A 316 14.69 4.94 11.28
N GLN A 317 14.22 6.16 11.14
CA GLN A 317 13.42 6.82 12.18
C GLN A 317 12.23 6.00 12.60
N MET A 318 11.98 5.94 13.90
CA MET A 318 10.79 5.42 14.53
C MET A 318 10.17 6.48 15.42
N GLU A 319 8.96 6.88 15.12
CA GLU A 319 8.24 7.93 15.80
C GLU A 319 6.85 7.44 16.17
N SER A 320 6.34 7.84 17.34
CA SER A 320 4.97 7.51 17.72
C SER A 320 4.14 8.75 17.96
N TYR A 321 2.91 8.69 17.51
CA TYR A 321 1.87 9.68 17.74
C TYR A 321 0.98 9.23 18.89
N ASP A 322 0.69 10.17 19.79
CA ASP A 322 -0.27 10.01 20.88
C ASP A 322 -1.58 10.71 20.53
N PRO A 323 -2.66 9.97 20.25
CA PRO A 323 -3.95 10.58 19.91
C PRO A 323 -4.58 11.41 21.04
N ALA A 324 -4.24 11.09 22.30
CA ALA A 324 -4.82 11.78 23.46
C ALA A 324 -4.24 13.20 23.64
N THR A 325 -2.99 13.42 23.23
CA THR A 325 -2.31 14.71 23.39
C THR A 325 -1.98 15.42 22.09
N ASP A 326 -2.29 14.78 20.94
CA ASP A 326 -1.94 15.27 19.60
C ASP A 326 -0.45 15.60 19.46
N THR A 327 0.44 14.70 19.94
CA THR A 327 1.88 14.91 19.95
C THR A 327 2.67 13.71 19.44
N TRP A 328 3.89 13.98 18.94
CA TRP A 328 4.83 12.98 18.49
C TRP A 328 6.01 12.80 19.45
N GLN A 329 6.55 11.57 19.49
CA GLN A 329 7.72 11.19 20.28
C GLN A 329 8.65 10.31 19.44
N HIS A 330 9.97 10.50 19.57
CA HIS A 330 10.98 9.63 18.96
C HIS A 330 11.24 8.37 19.80
N HIS A 331 11.59 7.29 19.10
CA HIS A 331 12.00 6.01 19.66
C HIS A 331 13.34 5.55 19.08
N ALA A 332 13.90 4.46 19.63
CA ALA A 332 15.10 3.85 19.10
C ALA A 332 14.90 3.53 17.60
N PRO A 333 15.75 4.05 16.71
CA PRO A 333 15.58 3.88 15.26
C PRO A 333 15.80 2.42 14.84
N MET A 334 15.23 2.05 13.70
CA MET A 334 15.49 0.76 13.05
C MET A 334 17.00 0.59 12.82
N PRO A 335 17.59 -0.55 13.21
CA PRO A 335 19.02 -0.82 12.96
C PRO A 335 19.37 -0.81 11.47
N THR A 336 18.44 -1.27 10.62
CA THR A 336 18.59 -1.29 9.18
C THR A 336 17.54 -0.40 8.53
N PRO A 337 17.89 0.83 8.09
CA PRO A 337 16.95 1.73 7.39
C PRO A 337 16.37 1.08 6.13
N ARG A 338 15.05 1.14 5.96
CA ARG A 338 14.33 0.57 4.82
C ARG A 338 13.01 1.31 4.57
N HIS A 339 12.52 1.22 3.34
CA HIS A 339 11.18 1.70 2.96
C HIS A 339 10.33 0.58 2.37
N ALA A 340 9.05 0.83 2.14
CA ALA A 340 8.08 -0.13 1.60
C ALA A 340 8.14 -1.48 2.35
N VAL A 341 8.17 -1.38 3.67
CA VAL A 341 8.30 -2.50 4.59
C VAL A 341 6.94 -3.10 4.93
N GLY A 342 6.90 -4.40 5.16
CA GLY A 342 5.77 -5.02 5.88
C GLY A 342 5.91 -4.75 7.37
N ALA A 343 4.96 -4.06 7.98
CA ALA A 343 4.94 -3.78 9.42
C ALA A 343 3.65 -4.26 10.07
N THR A 344 3.77 -4.93 11.23
CA THR A 344 2.62 -5.44 12.00
C THR A 344 2.91 -5.47 13.49
N VAL A 345 1.86 -5.62 14.30
CA VAL A 345 1.98 -5.87 15.75
C VAL A 345 1.42 -7.26 16.07
N ILE A 346 2.21 -8.06 16.77
CA ILE A 346 1.75 -9.34 17.31
C ILE A 346 2.25 -9.44 18.76
N GLY A 347 1.33 -9.58 19.70
CA GLY A 347 1.64 -9.50 21.13
C GLY A 347 2.26 -8.15 21.48
N ASP A 348 3.38 -8.15 22.20
CA ASP A 348 4.09 -6.93 22.60
C ASP A 348 5.28 -6.59 21.69
N TRP A 349 5.18 -6.91 20.39
CA TRP A 349 6.22 -6.68 19.42
C TRP A 349 5.69 -6.04 18.13
N VAL A 350 6.41 -5.04 17.65
CA VAL A 350 6.27 -4.49 16.29
C VAL A 350 7.26 -5.22 15.38
N TYR A 351 6.77 -5.97 14.40
CA TYR A 351 7.58 -6.70 13.42
C TYR A 351 7.70 -5.89 12.13
N VAL A 352 8.92 -5.82 11.56
CA VAL A 352 9.22 -5.10 10.33
C VAL A 352 10.06 -5.98 9.41
N ALA A 353 9.50 -6.42 8.31
CA ALA A 353 10.15 -7.36 7.40
C ALA A 353 10.29 -6.84 5.97
N GLY A 354 11.38 -7.21 5.31
CA GLY A 354 11.68 -6.87 3.92
C GLY A 354 11.84 -5.37 3.68
N GLY A 355 11.47 -4.92 2.49
CA GLY A 355 11.53 -3.53 2.06
C GLY A 355 12.70 -3.21 1.14
N GLY A 356 12.76 -1.96 0.67
CA GLY A 356 13.83 -1.43 -0.16
C GLY A 356 14.98 -0.87 0.68
N ALA A 357 16.20 -1.25 0.36
CA ALA A 357 17.41 -0.75 1.03
C ALA A 357 17.93 0.56 0.42
N VAL A 358 17.39 0.97 -0.73
CA VAL A 358 17.70 2.21 -1.44
C VAL A 358 16.43 2.83 -2.01
N LEU A 359 16.47 4.11 -2.31
CA LEU A 359 15.35 4.84 -2.92
C LEU A 359 14.79 4.09 -4.14
N GLY A 360 13.45 3.95 -4.20
CA GLY A 360 12.74 3.33 -5.31
C GLY A 360 12.80 1.80 -5.36
N GLY A 361 13.25 1.12 -4.30
CA GLY A 361 13.11 -0.33 -4.12
C GLY A 361 13.90 -1.22 -5.07
N SER A 362 14.95 -0.70 -5.74
CA SER A 362 15.76 -1.49 -6.69
C SER A 362 16.66 -2.52 -6.00
N ILE A 363 16.96 -2.35 -4.71
CA ILE A 363 17.66 -3.32 -3.88
C ILE A 363 16.70 -3.83 -2.82
N GLN A 364 16.33 -5.09 -2.95
CA GLN A 364 15.40 -5.77 -2.07
C GLN A 364 16.10 -6.26 -0.80
N SER A 365 15.41 -6.23 0.32
CA SER A 365 15.90 -6.70 1.62
C SER A 365 15.16 -7.96 2.08
N ALA A 366 15.88 -8.84 2.77
CA ALA A 366 15.31 -9.94 3.53
C ALA A 366 15.32 -9.67 5.04
N VAL A 367 15.81 -8.52 5.46
CA VAL A 367 15.95 -8.18 6.88
C VAL A 367 14.59 -8.20 7.55
N HIS A 368 14.54 -8.86 8.71
CA HIS A 368 13.37 -8.91 9.58
C HIS A 368 13.82 -8.56 11.00
N GLU A 369 13.24 -7.52 11.52
CA GLU A 369 13.54 -6.97 12.85
C GLU A 369 12.25 -6.77 13.63
N ALA A 370 12.34 -6.87 14.94
CA ALA A 370 11.21 -6.64 15.83
C ALA A 370 11.59 -5.63 16.92
N PHE A 371 10.66 -4.72 17.22
CA PHE A 371 10.79 -3.67 18.23
C PHE A 371 9.85 -3.91 19.40
N THR A 372 10.30 -3.54 20.61
CA THR A 372 9.45 -3.46 21.81
C THR A 372 9.89 -2.31 22.70
N LEU A 373 8.96 -1.79 23.47
CA LEU A 373 9.25 -0.82 24.54
C LEU A 373 9.72 -1.48 25.85
N GLY A 374 9.64 -2.83 25.93
CA GLY A 374 9.99 -3.61 27.12
C GLY A 374 8.79 -3.98 27.95
#